data_d1d8863f3dd03d91d2407aeca7fc72f4
#
_entry.id   d1d8863f3dd03d91d2407aeca7fc72f4
#
_cell.length_a   1.000
_cell.length_b   1.000
_cell.length_c   1.000
_cell.angle_alpha   90.00
_cell.angle_beta   90.00
_cell.angle_gamma   90.00
#
_symmetry.space_group_name_H-M   'P 1'
#
loop_
_entity.id
_entity.type
_entity.pdbx_description
1 polymer ?
#
loop_
_entity_poly.entity_id
_entity_poly.type
_entity_poly.pdbx_seq_one_letter_code
_entity_poly.pdbx_strand_id
1 'polypeptide(L)'
;MASTYTPLGVELQATGENAGTWGTKTNTNLQIFEQIVGGFSAQSIAGGAQTTTLSVSDGSTGAVLSHRMIEFTGSITGNQVVTIPLDVQTFYYLRNSTSGAYTVQFKYVTGSGDSFTFSATDKGDAVVFATANDGTNPDIYTLPNGNVTTAGTQTLTNKTLTAPKIGTSILDTNGNELALLTATSSAVNEITLANAATGNGPIISSTGETNVDLNLNP
;
A
#
# COMPACT_ATOMS: atom_id res chain seq x y z
N MET A 1 -9.56 -42.76 3.65
CA MET A 1 -8.45 -41.77 3.54
C MET A 1 -8.95 -40.49 4.22
N ALA A 2 -8.17 -39.85 5.06
CA ALA A 2 -8.63 -38.63 5.72
C ALA A 2 -8.66 -37.44 4.74
N SER A 3 -9.62 -36.56 4.91
CA SER A 3 -9.68 -35.28 4.17
C SER A 3 -8.40 -34.46 4.40
N THR A 4 -8.03 -33.65 3.43
CA THR A 4 -6.95 -32.67 3.51
C THR A 4 -7.52 -31.27 3.33
N TYR A 5 -6.69 -30.23 3.50
CA TYR A 5 -7.16 -28.86 3.42
C TYR A 5 -6.28 -28.04 2.49
N THR A 6 -6.88 -27.02 1.87
CA THR A 6 -6.13 -26.01 1.14
C THR A 6 -5.44 -25.04 2.11
N PRO A 7 -4.42 -24.28 1.67
CA PRO A 7 -3.77 -23.25 2.51
C PRO A 7 -4.70 -22.20 3.12
N LEU A 8 -5.93 -22.07 2.62
CA LEU A 8 -6.95 -21.16 3.17
C LEU A 8 -8.09 -21.91 3.88
N GLY A 9 -7.87 -23.19 4.25
CA GLY A 9 -8.74 -23.97 5.13
C GLY A 9 -9.93 -24.65 4.45
N VAL A 10 -10.04 -24.66 3.11
CA VAL A 10 -11.10 -25.38 2.39
C VAL A 10 -10.84 -26.88 2.46
N GLU A 11 -11.83 -27.68 2.88
CA GLU A 11 -11.72 -29.12 2.97
C GLU A 11 -11.76 -29.79 1.60
N LEU A 12 -10.73 -30.56 1.30
CA LEU A 12 -10.67 -31.48 0.15
C LEU A 12 -11.15 -32.86 0.61
N GLN A 13 -12.45 -33.13 0.39
CA GLN A 13 -13.10 -34.31 0.90
C GLN A 13 -12.55 -35.56 0.24
N ALA A 14 -12.10 -36.53 1.06
CA ALA A 14 -11.68 -37.84 0.56
C ALA A 14 -12.88 -38.72 0.20
N THR A 15 -12.71 -39.58 -0.81
CA THR A 15 -13.75 -40.52 -1.25
C THR A 15 -14.15 -41.44 -0.12
N GLY A 16 -15.45 -41.53 0.16
CA GLY A 16 -16.03 -42.34 1.21
C GLY A 16 -15.99 -41.73 2.63
N GLU A 17 -15.39 -40.56 2.78
CA GLU A 17 -15.44 -39.79 4.02
C GLU A 17 -16.70 -38.89 4.05
N ASN A 18 -17.03 -38.38 5.23
CA ASN A 18 -18.16 -37.48 5.46
C ASN A 18 -19.55 -38.08 5.11
N ALA A 19 -19.70 -39.41 5.14
CA ALA A 19 -21.01 -40.08 4.95
C ALA A 19 -22.03 -39.52 5.95
N GLY A 20 -23.14 -38.99 5.43
CA GLY A 20 -24.18 -38.32 6.23
C GLY A 20 -23.88 -36.86 6.63
N THR A 21 -22.67 -36.36 6.44
CA THR A 21 -22.27 -34.99 6.78
C THR A 21 -21.76 -34.17 5.59
N TRP A 22 -21.63 -34.78 4.41
CA TRP A 22 -21.09 -34.14 3.21
C TRP A 22 -21.77 -32.81 2.87
N GLY A 23 -23.10 -32.72 3.05
CA GLY A 23 -23.85 -31.48 2.79
C GLY A 23 -23.42 -30.34 3.72
N THR A 24 -23.21 -30.63 5.02
CA THR A 24 -22.69 -29.66 5.98
C THR A 24 -21.27 -29.19 5.59
N LYS A 25 -20.40 -30.15 5.24
CA LYS A 25 -19.01 -29.86 4.81
C LYS A 25 -18.97 -29.03 3.55
N THR A 26 -19.81 -29.36 2.56
CA THR A 26 -19.94 -28.57 1.33
C THR A 26 -20.41 -27.14 1.61
N ASN A 27 -21.41 -26.96 2.46
CA ASN A 27 -21.89 -25.64 2.84
C ASN A 27 -20.83 -24.82 3.57
N THR A 28 -20.07 -25.44 4.49
CA THR A 28 -18.94 -24.77 5.16
C THR A 28 -17.87 -24.36 4.16
N ASN A 29 -17.53 -25.21 3.20
CA ASN A 29 -16.58 -24.87 2.12
C ASN A 29 -17.07 -23.68 1.29
N LEU A 30 -18.35 -23.63 0.93
CA LEU A 30 -18.93 -22.50 0.19
C LEU A 30 -18.83 -21.20 1.00
N GLN A 31 -19.07 -21.25 2.32
CA GLN A 31 -18.90 -20.09 3.20
C GLN A 31 -17.43 -19.64 3.30
N ILE A 32 -16.48 -20.59 3.34
CA ILE A 32 -15.04 -20.25 3.29
C ILE A 32 -14.70 -19.59 1.94
N PHE A 33 -15.22 -20.10 0.82
CA PHE A 33 -15.04 -19.44 -0.49
C PHE A 33 -15.61 -18.02 -0.51
N GLU A 34 -16.77 -17.80 0.10
CA GLU A 34 -17.35 -16.45 0.22
C GLU A 34 -16.41 -15.51 0.99
N GLN A 35 -15.82 -15.96 2.09
CA GLN A 35 -14.80 -15.21 2.85
C GLN A 35 -13.56 -14.92 2.00
N ILE A 36 -13.06 -15.91 1.25
CA ILE A 36 -11.88 -15.76 0.38
C ILE A 36 -12.16 -14.76 -0.75
N VAL A 37 -13.35 -14.74 -1.30
CA VAL A 37 -13.69 -13.89 -2.46
C VAL A 37 -13.94 -12.44 -2.06
N GLY A 38 -14.66 -12.18 -0.96
CA GLY A 38 -15.11 -10.84 -0.58
C GLY A 38 -15.26 -10.59 0.91
N GLY A 39 -14.86 -11.54 1.77
CA GLY A 39 -15.05 -11.42 3.22
C GLY A 39 -14.17 -10.36 3.87
N PHE A 40 -14.66 -9.81 4.97
CA PHE A 40 -13.99 -8.85 5.83
C PHE A 40 -13.77 -9.43 7.23
N SER A 41 -12.59 -9.20 7.80
CA SER A 41 -12.30 -9.51 9.20
C SER A 41 -11.38 -8.47 9.82
N ALA A 42 -11.59 -8.17 11.10
CA ALA A 42 -10.72 -7.29 11.86
C ALA A 42 -9.81 -8.09 12.79
N GLN A 43 -8.52 -7.72 12.84
CA GLN A 43 -7.51 -8.26 13.72
C GLN A 43 -6.99 -7.18 14.65
N SER A 44 -7.19 -7.35 15.95
CA SER A 44 -6.53 -6.47 16.93
C SER A 44 -5.05 -6.84 17.06
N ILE A 45 -4.20 -5.82 16.95
CA ILE A 45 -2.76 -5.90 17.17
C ILE A 45 -2.31 -4.88 18.22
N ALA A 46 -3.21 -4.57 19.17
CA ALA A 46 -2.95 -3.58 20.24
C ALA A 46 -1.79 -3.99 21.14
N GLY A 47 -1.06 -3.00 21.66
CA GLY A 47 0.00 -3.21 22.66
C GLY A 47 1.39 -2.78 22.22
N GLY A 48 2.41 -3.24 22.96
CA GLY A 48 3.82 -3.00 22.65
C GLY A 48 4.30 -3.71 21.40
N ALA A 49 5.59 -3.61 21.07
CA ALA A 49 6.16 -4.32 19.93
C ALA A 49 5.97 -5.83 20.07
N GLN A 50 5.29 -6.43 19.08
CA GLN A 50 4.98 -7.87 19.09
C GLN A 50 4.79 -8.43 17.67
N THR A 51 4.74 -9.76 17.58
CA THR A 51 4.36 -10.49 16.37
C THR A 51 3.01 -11.16 16.58
N THR A 52 2.08 -10.91 15.65
CA THR A 52 0.78 -11.58 15.57
C THR A 52 0.79 -12.50 14.36
N THR A 53 0.70 -13.82 14.61
CA THR A 53 0.62 -14.81 13.52
C THR A 53 -0.84 -15.08 13.18
N LEU A 54 -1.23 -14.80 11.94
CA LEU A 54 -2.53 -15.16 11.40
C LEU A 54 -2.51 -16.63 10.98
N SER A 55 -3.59 -17.34 11.26
CA SER A 55 -3.76 -18.75 10.88
C SER A 55 -5.11 -18.96 10.23
N VAL A 56 -5.24 -20.04 9.50
CA VAL A 56 -6.52 -20.56 9.02
C VAL A 56 -7.13 -21.52 10.02
N SER A 57 -8.41 -21.81 9.85
CA SER A 57 -9.12 -22.86 10.60
C SER A 57 -9.61 -23.90 9.60
N ASP A 58 -8.94 -25.02 9.53
CA ASP A 58 -9.22 -26.10 8.58
C ASP A 58 -10.67 -26.60 8.70
N GLY A 59 -11.39 -26.53 7.57
CA GLY A 59 -12.79 -26.92 7.49
C GLY A 59 -13.75 -26.11 8.36
N SER A 60 -13.37 -24.86 8.73
CA SER A 60 -14.18 -23.97 9.54
C SER A 60 -14.11 -22.53 9.03
N THR A 61 -15.19 -21.78 9.23
CA THR A 61 -15.29 -20.35 8.88
C THR A 61 -14.70 -19.47 9.98
N GLY A 62 -14.48 -18.18 9.68
CA GLY A 62 -14.17 -17.13 10.65
C GLY A 62 -12.69 -16.90 10.93
N ALA A 63 -11.78 -17.69 10.35
CA ALA A 63 -10.35 -17.41 10.45
C ALA A 63 -10.01 -16.09 9.73
N VAL A 64 -9.27 -15.20 10.38
CA VAL A 64 -8.92 -13.87 9.83
C VAL A 64 -8.24 -14.01 8.46
N LEU A 65 -7.29 -14.94 8.35
CA LEU A 65 -6.49 -15.14 7.14
C LEU A 65 -7.30 -15.63 5.94
N SER A 66 -8.47 -16.26 6.17
CA SER A 66 -9.37 -16.69 5.10
C SER A 66 -10.21 -15.56 4.50
N HIS A 67 -10.14 -14.34 5.03
CA HIS A 67 -10.89 -13.21 4.51
C HIS A 67 -10.06 -12.39 3.52
N ARG A 68 -10.74 -11.87 2.48
CA ARG A 68 -10.08 -11.03 1.46
C ARG A 68 -9.62 -9.69 2.01
N MET A 69 -10.42 -9.09 2.88
CA MET A 69 -10.12 -7.81 3.52
C MET A 69 -9.80 -8.03 4.99
N ILE A 70 -8.62 -7.57 5.41
CA ILE A 70 -8.16 -7.64 6.79
C ILE A 70 -7.90 -6.24 7.31
N GLU A 71 -8.56 -5.86 8.40
CA GLU A 71 -8.34 -4.60 9.09
C GLU A 71 -7.51 -4.81 10.35
N PHE A 72 -6.37 -4.15 10.46
CA PHE A 72 -5.57 -4.10 11.68
C PHE A 72 -6.07 -2.98 12.58
N THR A 73 -6.43 -3.33 13.83
CA THR A 73 -7.04 -2.41 14.78
C THR A 73 -6.28 -2.36 16.10
N GLY A 74 -6.62 -1.37 16.93
CA GLY A 74 -6.13 -1.24 18.29
C GLY A 74 -5.12 -0.11 18.49
N SER A 75 -4.87 0.21 19.76
CA SER A 75 -3.84 1.18 20.16
C SER A 75 -2.49 0.49 20.27
N ILE A 76 -1.54 0.87 19.42
CA ILE A 76 -0.20 0.29 19.41
C ILE A 76 0.81 1.25 20.04
N THR A 77 1.70 0.72 20.87
CA THR A 77 2.77 1.44 21.58
C THR A 77 4.16 0.94 21.19
N GLY A 78 4.25 0.15 20.12
CA GLY A 78 5.47 -0.39 19.52
C GLY A 78 5.20 -0.91 18.13
N ASN A 79 6.27 -1.14 17.34
CA ASN A 79 6.17 -1.68 15.99
C ASN A 79 5.55 -3.08 16.01
N GLN A 80 4.62 -3.32 15.11
CA GLN A 80 3.89 -4.59 14.98
C GLN A 80 4.38 -5.37 13.77
N VAL A 81 4.43 -6.69 13.93
CA VAL A 81 4.67 -7.62 12.84
C VAL A 81 3.48 -8.56 12.74
N VAL A 82 2.85 -8.64 11.58
CA VAL A 82 1.77 -9.59 11.29
C VAL A 82 2.31 -10.62 10.31
N THR A 83 2.19 -11.90 10.66
CA THR A 83 2.75 -12.98 9.85
C THR A 83 1.69 -13.95 9.34
N ILE A 84 1.96 -14.56 8.18
CA ILE A 84 1.13 -15.58 7.53
C ILE A 84 1.94 -16.85 7.24
N PRO A 85 1.31 -18.03 7.09
CA PRO A 85 1.98 -19.28 6.70
C PRO A 85 2.62 -19.21 5.31
N LEU A 86 3.69 -20.00 5.08
CA LEU A 86 4.49 -19.95 3.84
C LEU A 86 3.75 -20.41 2.58
N ASP A 87 2.71 -21.21 2.72
CA ASP A 87 1.94 -21.82 1.64
C ASP A 87 0.72 -20.98 1.21
N VAL A 88 0.47 -19.86 1.88
CA VAL A 88 -0.65 -18.97 1.56
C VAL A 88 -0.36 -18.16 0.31
N GLN A 89 -1.13 -18.41 -0.75
CA GLN A 89 -1.05 -17.68 -2.02
C GLN A 89 -2.38 -17.00 -2.30
N THR A 90 -2.44 -15.68 -2.16
CA THR A 90 -3.62 -14.87 -2.49
C THR A 90 -3.27 -13.38 -2.45
N PHE A 91 -4.18 -12.53 -2.92
CA PHE A 91 -4.05 -11.11 -2.64
C PHE A 91 -4.96 -10.69 -1.49
N TYR A 92 -4.52 -9.71 -0.71
CA TYR A 92 -5.25 -9.12 0.40
C TYR A 92 -5.45 -7.62 0.19
N TYR A 93 -6.61 -7.14 0.59
CA TYR A 93 -6.84 -5.73 0.88
C TYR A 93 -6.60 -5.52 2.37
N LEU A 94 -5.51 -4.84 2.71
CA LEU A 94 -5.13 -4.56 4.09
C LEU A 94 -5.53 -3.14 4.46
N ARG A 95 -6.15 -2.96 5.61
CA ARG A 95 -6.44 -1.66 6.21
C ARG A 95 -5.72 -1.53 7.54
N ASN A 96 -5.01 -0.42 7.73
CA ASN A 96 -4.39 -0.10 9.01
C ASN A 96 -5.17 1.01 9.72
N SER A 97 -6.04 0.63 10.65
CA SER A 97 -6.83 1.52 11.52
C SER A 97 -6.26 1.60 12.94
N THR A 98 -5.00 1.21 13.14
CA THR A 98 -4.37 1.32 14.47
C THR A 98 -4.13 2.76 14.85
N SER A 99 -4.22 3.08 16.15
CA SER A 99 -3.72 4.34 16.70
C SER A 99 -2.26 4.18 17.18
N GLY A 100 -1.51 5.30 17.29
CA GLY A 100 -0.09 5.30 17.66
C GLY A 100 0.85 5.43 16.44
N ALA A 101 1.99 6.06 16.62
CA ALA A 101 2.97 6.36 15.57
C ALA A 101 4.03 5.25 15.45
N TYR A 102 3.58 4.06 15.08
CA TYR A 102 4.44 2.88 14.92
C TYR A 102 4.12 2.16 13.61
N THR A 103 5.08 1.39 13.10
CA THR A 103 4.93 0.63 11.86
C THR A 103 4.12 -0.65 12.07
N VAL A 104 3.47 -1.11 10.99
CA VAL A 104 2.83 -2.44 10.92
C VAL A 104 3.39 -3.16 9.70
N GLN A 105 4.21 -4.18 9.94
CA GLN A 105 4.80 -5.01 8.89
C GLN A 105 3.92 -6.25 8.65
N PHE A 106 3.65 -6.57 7.39
CA PHE A 106 2.98 -7.80 6.95
C PHE A 106 3.96 -8.64 6.14
N LYS A 107 4.19 -9.88 6.58
CA LYS A 107 5.19 -10.78 5.99
C LYS A 107 4.84 -12.24 6.20
N TYR A 108 5.56 -13.13 5.55
CA TYR A 108 5.53 -14.56 5.89
C TYR A 108 6.21 -14.83 7.24
N VAL A 109 5.79 -15.92 7.90
CA VAL A 109 6.20 -16.28 9.27
C VAL A 109 7.71 -16.49 9.40
N THR A 110 8.36 -16.98 8.36
CA THR A 110 9.81 -17.16 8.26
C THR A 110 10.31 -16.71 6.89
N GLY A 111 11.62 -16.79 6.69
CA GLY A 111 12.25 -16.45 5.42
C GLY A 111 12.66 -14.99 5.32
N SER A 112 13.40 -14.70 4.24
CA SER A 112 13.96 -13.39 3.89
C SER A 112 13.32 -12.78 2.64
N GLY A 113 12.17 -13.31 2.18
CA GLY A 113 11.40 -12.73 1.08
C GLY A 113 10.88 -11.32 1.39
N ASP A 114 10.43 -10.65 0.37
CA ASP A 114 9.90 -9.29 0.48
C ASP A 114 8.70 -9.20 1.43
N SER A 115 8.54 -8.06 2.06
CA SER A 115 7.46 -7.77 3.00
C SER A 115 6.84 -6.40 2.70
N PHE A 116 5.59 -6.22 3.13
CA PHE A 116 4.93 -4.92 3.10
C PHE A 116 4.93 -4.27 4.48
N THR A 117 5.12 -2.96 4.56
CA THR A 117 5.10 -2.23 5.83
C THR A 117 4.33 -0.92 5.70
N PHE A 118 3.27 -0.78 6.48
CA PHE A 118 2.68 0.53 6.74
C PHE A 118 3.65 1.38 7.54
N SER A 119 3.91 2.61 7.09
CA SER A 119 4.74 3.54 7.85
C SER A 119 4.05 3.99 9.16
N ALA A 120 4.80 4.58 10.06
CA ALA A 120 4.26 5.06 11.33
C ALA A 120 3.23 6.21 11.16
N THR A 121 3.34 6.97 10.07
CA THR A 121 2.56 8.18 9.81
C THR A 121 1.61 8.06 8.61
N ASP A 122 1.95 7.23 7.62
CA ASP A 122 1.12 6.98 6.44
C ASP A 122 0.45 5.60 6.60
N LYS A 123 -0.70 5.63 7.22
CA LYS A 123 -1.58 4.49 7.45
C LYS A 123 -2.67 4.46 6.38
N GLY A 124 -3.64 3.59 6.51
CA GLY A 124 -4.77 3.49 5.59
C GLY A 124 -4.78 2.16 4.87
N ASP A 125 -4.92 2.17 3.56
CA ASP A 125 -5.23 0.98 2.76
C ASP A 125 -4.06 0.56 1.87
N ALA A 126 -3.87 -0.75 1.73
CA ALA A 126 -2.91 -1.35 0.80
C ALA A 126 -3.47 -2.62 0.16
N VAL A 127 -3.14 -2.84 -1.10
CA VAL A 127 -3.37 -4.13 -1.76
C VAL A 127 -2.04 -4.84 -1.89
N VAL A 128 -1.94 -6.04 -1.36
CA VAL A 128 -0.74 -6.86 -1.40
C VAL A 128 -1.04 -8.23 -2.00
N PHE A 129 -0.04 -8.84 -2.62
CA PHE A 129 -0.09 -10.19 -3.14
C PHE A 129 0.92 -11.06 -2.41
N ALA A 130 0.42 -12.08 -1.71
CA ALA A 130 1.20 -13.11 -1.07
C ALA A 130 1.47 -14.21 -2.10
N THR A 131 2.72 -14.44 -2.46
CA THR A 131 3.10 -15.22 -3.64
C THR A 131 3.16 -16.71 -3.41
N ALA A 132 3.57 -17.16 -2.21
CA ALA A 132 3.96 -18.56 -1.92
C ALA A 132 4.85 -19.16 -3.03
N ASN A 133 5.65 -18.31 -3.72
CA ASN A 133 6.48 -18.69 -4.88
C ASN A 133 7.71 -19.51 -4.50
N ASP A 134 8.08 -19.45 -3.24
CA ASP A 134 9.21 -20.19 -2.67
C ASP A 134 8.82 -20.67 -1.27
N GLY A 135 8.86 -21.97 -1.04
CA GLY A 135 8.50 -22.58 0.25
C GLY A 135 9.42 -22.21 1.43
N THR A 136 10.48 -21.44 1.17
CA THR A 136 11.45 -21.00 2.18
C THR A 136 11.44 -19.49 2.38
N ASN A 137 11.41 -18.72 1.27
CA ASN A 137 11.48 -17.25 1.25
C ASN A 137 10.42 -16.64 0.32
N PRO A 138 9.13 -16.95 0.50
CA PRO A 138 8.11 -16.37 -0.37
C PRO A 138 7.95 -14.86 -0.13
N ASP A 139 7.47 -14.15 -1.15
CA ASP A 139 7.42 -12.70 -1.20
C ASP A 139 6.01 -12.14 -0.97
N ILE A 140 5.94 -10.98 -0.36
CA ILE A 140 4.75 -10.13 -0.33
C ILE A 140 4.98 -8.94 -1.27
N TYR A 141 4.31 -8.94 -2.41
CA TYR A 141 4.36 -7.82 -3.36
C TYR A 141 3.26 -6.81 -3.06
N THR A 142 3.60 -5.53 -3.16
CA THR A 142 2.62 -4.45 -3.06
C THR A 142 2.08 -4.13 -4.45
N LEU A 143 0.77 -4.14 -4.59
CA LEU A 143 0.11 -3.61 -5.78
C LEU A 143 -0.09 -2.10 -5.60
N PRO A 144 0.27 -1.28 -6.60
CA PRO A 144 0.11 0.16 -6.51
C PRO A 144 -1.38 0.53 -6.33
N ASN A 145 -1.71 1.19 -5.23
CA ASN A 145 -3.03 1.74 -4.99
C ASN A 145 -2.95 3.26 -4.81
N GLY A 146 -3.89 3.97 -5.38
CA GLY A 146 -3.98 5.42 -5.22
C GLY A 146 -2.94 6.25 -5.96
N ASN A 147 -2.35 5.72 -7.02
CA ASN A 147 -1.38 6.46 -7.84
C ASN A 147 -2.03 7.58 -8.65
N VAL A 148 -1.28 8.67 -8.82
CA VAL A 148 -1.61 9.67 -9.83
C VAL A 148 -1.58 8.97 -11.19
N THR A 149 -2.73 8.94 -11.89
CA THR A 149 -2.83 8.28 -13.19
C THR A 149 -2.17 9.14 -14.27
N THR A 150 -1.56 8.49 -15.27
CA THR A 150 -0.85 9.18 -16.35
C THR A 150 -1.77 9.92 -17.31
N ALA A 151 -3.08 9.65 -17.30
CA ALA A 151 -4.04 10.22 -18.26
C ALA A 151 -5.28 10.86 -17.60
N GLY A 152 -5.42 10.82 -16.29
CA GLY A 152 -6.56 11.37 -15.58
C GLY A 152 -6.33 12.80 -15.10
N THR A 153 -7.36 13.64 -15.13
CA THR A 153 -7.34 14.94 -14.45
C THR A 153 -7.41 14.71 -12.94
N GLN A 154 -6.41 15.18 -12.19
CA GLN A 154 -6.32 14.97 -10.75
C GLN A 154 -5.91 16.25 -10.04
N THR A 155 -6.54 16.55 -8.91
CA THR A 155 -6.12 17.61 -8.01
C THR A 155 -5.26 17.01 -6.89
N LEU A 156 -4.02 17.49 -6.79
CA LEU A 156 -3.08 17.10 -5.74
C LEU A 156 -3.18 18.08 -4.57
N THR A 157 -3.72 17.63 -3.43
CA THR A 157 -3.77 18.44 -2.21
C THR A 157 -2.76 17.91 -1.19
N ASN A 158 -2.12 18.82 -0.45
CA ASN A 158 -1.13 18.49 0.59
C ASN A 158 0.03 17.61 0.07
N LYS A 159 0.48 17.86 -1.16
CA LYS A 159 1.61 17.15 -1.75
C LYS A 159 2.80 18.09 -1.95
N THR A 160 3.98 17.62 -1.60
CA THR A 160 5.23 18.26 -1.97
C THR A 160 5.71 17.65 -3.28
N LEU A 161 5.92 18.48 -4.29
CA LEU A 161 6.47 18.07 -5.57
C LEU A 161 7.97 18.38 -5.56
N THR A 162 8.82 17.38 -5.52
CA THR A 162 10.27 17.54 -5.60
C THR A 162 10.69 17.59 -7.06
N ALA A 163 11.25 18.72 -7.50
CA ALA A 163 11.72 18.97 -8.87
C ALA A 163 10.68 18.58 -9.97
N PRO A 164 9.44 19.09 -9.93
CA PRO A 164 8.44 18.77 -10.94
C PRO A 164 8.87 19.28 -12.32
N LYS A 165 8.77 18.40 -13.34
CA LYS A 165 8.95 18.82 -14.74
C LYS A 165 7.61 19.31 -15.29
N ILE A 166 7.50 20.60 -15.55
CA ILE A 166 6.32 21.21 -16.17
C ILE A 166 6.55 21.27 -17.67
N GLY A 167 5.62 20.68 -18.45
CA GLY A 167 5.84 20.46 -19.89
C GLY A 167 5.87 21.74 -20.72
N THR A 168 4.92 22.66 -20.47
CA THR A 168 4.76 23.86 -21.30
C THR A 168 4.48 25.12 -20.51
N SER A 169 3.48 25.12 -19.63
CA SER A 169 3.01 26.34 -18.95
C SER A 169 2.45 26.06 -17.56
N ILE A 170 2.41 27.10 -16.75
CA ILE A 170 1.62 27.17 -15.52
C ILE A 170 0.35 27.95 -15.85
N LEU A 171 -0.81 27.38 -15.54
CA LEU A 171 -2.11 27.99 -15.81
C LEU A 171 -2.69 28.68 -14.58
N ASP A 172 -3.55 29.67 -14.81
CA ASP A 172 -4.39 30.27 -13.78
C ASP A 172 -5.61 29.38 -13.45
N THR A 173 -6.45 29.83 -12.54
CA THR A 173 -7.68 29.08 -12.13
C THR A 173 -8.75 28.98 -13.23
N ASN A 174 -8.65 29.78 -14.28
CA ASN A 174 -9.56 29.77 -15.43
C ASN A 174 -9.00 28.95 -16.60
N GLY A 175 -7.78 28.43 -16.47
CA GLY A 175 -7.10 27.66 -17.50
C GLY A 175 -6.31 28.51 -18.50
N ASN A 176 -6.12 29.81 -18.25
CA ASN A 176 -5.27 30.68 -19.08
C ASN A 176 -3.81 30.55 -18.67
N GLU A 177 -2.89 30.77 -19.60
CA GLU A 177 -1.46 30.71 -19.32
C GLU A 177 -1.03 31.88 -18.42
N LEU A 178 -0.50 31.55 -17.24
CA LEU A 178 0.12 32.50 -16.31
C LEU A 178 1.63 32.64 -16.59
N ALA A 179 2.30 31.56 -16.94
CA ALA A 179 3.71 31.53 -17.30
C ALA A 179 3.97 30.47 -18.36
N LEU A 180 4.54 30.86 -19.49
CA LEU A 180 5.00 29.93 -20.52
C LEU A 180 6.46 29.53 -20.23
N LEU A 181 6.72 28.23 -20.17
CA LEU A 181 8.04 27.69 -19.88
C LEU A 181 8.65 27.10 -21.14
N THR A 182 9.45 27.91 -21.86
CA THR A 182 10.10 27.49 -23.09
C THR A 182 11.46 26.87 -22.79
N ALA A 183 11.67 25.62 -23.22
CA ALA A 183 12.93 24.93 -23.03
C ALA A 183 13.97 25.39 -24.08
N THR A 184 15.18 25.66 -23.61
CA THR A 184 16.37 25.89 -24.45
C THR A 184 17.29 24.67 -24.33
N SER A 185 17.76 24.18 -25.47
CA SER A 185 18.72 23.04 -25.50
C SER A 185 20.03 23.44 -24.80
N SER A 186 20.50 22.60 -23.90
CA SER A 186 21.74 22.80 -23.13
C SER A 186 21.74 24.10 -22.30
N ALA A 187 20.55 24.53 -21.81
CA ALA A 187 20.46 25.70 -20.94
C ALA A 187 21.23 25.43 -19.63
N VAL A 188 21.99 26.42 -19.20
CA VAL A 188 22.76 26.40 -17.94
C VAL A 188 22.42 27.62 -17.05
N ASN A 189 21.65 28.54 -17.58
CA ASN A 189 21.22 29.78 -16.90
C ASN A 189 19.70 29.72 -16.66
N GLU A 190 19.26 30.04 -15.46
CA GLU A 190 17.86 29.98 -15.05
C GLU A 190 17.44 31.25 -14.29
N ILE A 191 16.11 31.39 -14.13
CA ILE A 191 15.51 32.37 -13.23
C ILE A 191 15.34 31.74 -11.86
N THR A 192 15.89 32.36 -10.82
CA THR A 192 15.65 32.02 -9.44
C THR A 192 14.58 32.93 -8.84
N LEU A 193 13.56 32.33 -8.24
CA LEU A 193 12.55 32.99 -7.43
C LEU A 193 12.78 32.64 -5.97
N ALA A 194 13.15 33.60 -5.14
CA ALA A 194 13.36 33.38 -3.71
C ALA A 194 12.37 34.21 -2.89
N ASN A 195 11.77 33.59 -1.87
CA ASN A 195 11.04 34.31 -0.82
C ASN A 195 12.06 34.98 0.14
N ALA A 196 11.57 35.78 1.06
CA ALA A 196 12.40 36.49 2.02
C ALA A 196 11.84 36.38 3.44
N ALA A 197 12.72 36.50 4.45
CA ALA A 197 12.33 36.66 5.85
C ALA A 197 11.68 38.00 6.09
N THR A 198 10.98 38.17 7.22
CA THR A 198 10.35 39.40 7.66
C THR A 198 11.36 40.58 7.58
N GLY A 199 10.93 41.66 6.94
CA GLY A 199 11.75 42.88 6.76
C GLY A 199 12.59 42.93 5.47
N ASN A 200 12.59 41.87 4.66
CA ASN A 200 13.26 41.82 3.36
C ASN A 200 12.24 41.53 2.24
N GLY A 201 12.54 42.02 1.02
CA GLY A 201 11.74 41.76 -0.18
C GLY A 201 12.08 40.41 -0.84
N PRO A 202 11.13 39.74 -1.52
CA PRO A 202 11.43 38.58 -2.36
C PRO A 202 12.32 39.02 -3.55
N ILE A 203 13.05 38.07 -4.11
CA ILE A 203 14.05 38.33 -5.16
C ILE A 203 13.67 37.53 -6.42
N ILE A 204 13.84 38.16 -7.59
CA ILE A 204 13.91 37.53 -8.89
C ILE A 204 15.32 37.78 -9.41
N SER A 205 16.07 36.74 -9.70
CA SER A 205 17.44 36.84 -10.19
C SER A 205 17.73 35.83 -11.27
N SER A 206 18.74 36.07 -12.07
CA SER A 206 19.35 35.07 -12.95
C SER A 206 20.46 34.35 -12.21
N THR A 207 20.58 33.04 -12.43
CA THR A 207 21.64 32.17 -11.89
C THR A 207 22.16 31.23 -12.96
N GLY A 208 23.33 30.63 -12.74
CA GLY A 208 23.99 29.72 -13.68
C GLY A 208 25.45 30.08 -13.85
N GLU A 209 25.86 30.56 -15.02
CA GLU A 209 27.24 30.96 -15.30
C GLU A 209 27.62 32.28 -14.61
N THR A 210 28.92 32.63 -14.68
CA THR A 210 29.42 33.90 -14.14
C THR A 210 28.93 35.10 -14.99
N ASN A 211 28.41 36.14 -14.35
CA ASN A 211 27.93 37.39 -15.01
C ASN A 211 26.71 37.18 -15.94
N VAL A 212 25.68 36.51 -15.43
CA VAL A 212 24.40 36.37 -16.14
C VAL A 212 23.45 37.48 -15.76
N ASP A 213 22.96 38.23 -16.75
CA ASP A 213 21.99 39.29 -16.55
C ASP A 213 20.55 38.79 -16.72
N LEU A 214 19.63 39.37 -15.94
CA LEU A 214 18.19 39.15 -16.14
C LEU A 214 17.71 40.18 -17.21
N ASN A 215 17.35 39.67 -18.39
CA ASN A 215 16.82 40.46 -19.47
C ASN A 215 15.29 40.59 -19.39
N LEU A 216 14.78 41.79 -19.22
CA LEU A 216 13.35 42.09 -19.26
C LEU A 216 13.06 42.79 -20.59
N ASN A 217 12.43 42.08 -21.53
CA ASN A 217 12.01 42.62 -22.81
C ASN A 217 10.58 43.14 -22.71
N PRO A 218 10.26 44.34 -23.25
CA PRO A 218 8.90 44.90 -23.28
C PRO A 218 7.96 44.13 -24.20
#